data_696ccb72e3341ef2fdb47f4c1f532954
#
_entry.id   696ccb72e3341ef2fdb47f4c1f532954
#
_cell.length_a   1.000
_cell.length_b   1.000
_cell.length_c   1.000
_cell.angle_alpha   90.00
_cell.angle_beta   90.00
_cell.angle_gamma   90.00
#
_symmetry.space_group_name_H-M   'P 1'
#
loop_
_entity.id
_entity.type
_entity.pdbx_description
1 polymer ?
#
loop_
_entity_poly.entity_id
_entity_poly.type
_entity_poly.pdbx_seq_one_letter_code
_entity_poly.pdbx_strand_id
1 'polypeptide(L)'
;MAQPSNMFDTFETVGLREDLADVIYNIAPEDTPILSAIPRAKATSTKHEWQTDTLADAAANAVIEGDDATTDALAATARVHNFTQIMDKVILLSGTQSAVDAAGRADEMAYQIAKKSKELKKDMEFALIKENLSVVGTATAARELGSISTWIATNGSAGASGGALSAGFNAATGLTRATASGTDRNITEDILKSVIKDVYEAGGDLDMFVVPPSVKQTVSTFNANTTRFGPAGEKVEYAAIDVYSSDFGDIQVVPNRIMALTNEKMCFLLQRDMLAAAYLRDFSINELAKTGDSERVQLLVEWTLEMRNEKAHGILLDINQ
;
A
#
# COMPACT_ATOMS: atom_id res chain seq x y z
N MET A 1 53.11 32.92 -3.77
CA MET A 1 53.23 34.32 -3.27
C MET A 1 52.88 34.23 -1.79
N ALA A 2 53.70 34.79 -0.93
CA ALA A 2 53.43 34.84 0.51
C ALA A 2 52.50 36.02 0.80
N GLN A 3 51.66 35.86 1.79
CA GLN A 3 50.72 36.89 2.27
C GLN A 3 51.52 38.11 2.79
N PRO A 4 51.09 39.37 2.51
CA PRO A 4 51.75 40.56 3.04
C PRO A 4 51.81 40.54 4.55
N SER A 5 52.92 40.99 5.15
CA SER A 5 53.06 41.15 6.60
C SER A 5 52.08 42.22 7.14
N ASN A 6 51.45 41.95 8.30
CA ASN A 6 50.41 42.78 8.96
C ASN A 6 49.07 42.86 8.25
N MET A 7 48.70 41.85 7.49
CA MET A 7 47.35 41.73 6.94
C MET A 7 46.46 40.98 7.96
N PHE A 8 45.43 41.66 8.47
CA PHE A 8 44.40 41.03 9.30
C PHE A 8 43.48 40.20 8.40
N ASP A 9 43.42 38.89 8.63
CA ASP A 9 42.65 37.97 7.80
C ASP A 9 41.57 37.26 8.57
N THR A 10 40.79 36.41 7.89
CA THR A 10 39.70 35.64 8.48
C THR A 10 40.15 34.61 9.51
N PHE A 11 41.44 34.22 9.50
CA PHE A 11 41.99 33.24 10.45
C PHE A 11 42.28 33.90 11.82
N GLU A 12 42.46 35.20 11.86
CA GLU A 12 42.68 35.98 13.09
C GLU A 12 41.38 36.57 13.65
N THR A 13 40.28 36.53 12.89
CA THR A 13 39.00 37.12 13.29
C THR A 13 38.29 36.25 14.29
N VAL A 14 38.02 36.75 15.49
CA VAL A 14 37.20 36.12 16.51
C VAL A 14 35.74 36.54 16.31
N GLY A 15 34.81 35.59 16.24
CA GLY A 15 33.38 35.88 16.14
C GLY A 15 32.82 35.85 14.69
N LEU A 16 33.49 35.16 13.77
CA LEU A 16 32.87 34.81 12.49
C LEU A 16 31.62 34.01 12.75
N ARG A 17 30.50 34.45 12.18
CA ARG A 17 29.21 33.75 12.27
C ARG A 17 29.26 32.52 11.37
N GLU A 18 28.83 31.38 11.91
CA GLU A 18 28.65 30.17 11.10
C GLU A 18 27.63 30.43 9.99
N ASP A 19 27.96 30.03 8.77
CA ASP A 19 27.04 30.10 7.61
C ASP A 19 26.20 28.82 7.60
N LEU A 20 25.07 28.87 8.27
CA LEU A 20 24.06 27.80 8.27
C LEU A 20 22.94 28.15 7.29
N ALA A 21 22.72 27.28 6.31
CA ALA A 21 21.60 27.43 5.40
C ALA A 21 20.28 27.30 6.14
N ASP A 22 19.35 28.24 5.96
CA ASP A 22 18.01 28.22 6.55
C ASP A 22 17.06 27.27 5.85
N VAL A 23 17.57 26.28 5.07
CA VAL A 23 16.78 25.32 4.32
C VAL A 23 17.19 23.90 4.71
N ILE A 24 16.20 23.09 5.08
CA ILE A 24 16.39 21.67 5.37
C ILE A 24 16.01 20.86 4.14
N TYR A 25 17.00 20.18 3.55
CA TYR A 25 16.79 19.27 2.43
C TYR A 25 16.48 17.87 2.96
N ASN A 26 15.31 17.34 2.61
CA ASN A 26 14.90 15.99 3.00
C ASN A 26 14.81 15.11 1.76
N ILE A 27 15.51 13.96 1.77
CA ILE A 27 15.40 12.91 0.77
C ILE A 27 14.78 11.71 1.46
N ALA A 28 13.47 11.58 1.35
CA ALA A 28 12.74 10.42 1.85
C ALA A 28 11.63 10.02 0.88
N PRO A 29 11.40 8.73 0.65
CA PRO A 29 10.23 8.29 -0.11
C PRO A 29 8.97 8.64 0.70
N GLU A 30 8.16 9.57 0.19
CA GLU A 30 6.92 10.00 0.83
C GLU A 30 5.68 9.37 0.19
N ASP A 31 5.87 8.71 -0.96
CA ASP A 31 4.79 8.18 -1.77
C ASP A 31 4.08 7.00 -1.07
N THR A 32 2.77 7.09 -1.02
CA THR A 32 1.87 6.03 -0.53
C THR A 32 0.83 5.73 -1.61
N PRO A 33 1.23 5.04 -2.69
CA PRO A 33 0.40 4.92 -3.89
C PRO A 33 -0.89 4.15 -3.65
N ILE A 34 -0.89 3.07 -2.87
CA ILE A 34 -2.10 2.28 -2.61
C ILE A 34 -3.04 3.08 -1.71
N LEU A 35 -2.56 3.57 -0.56
CA LEU A 35 -3.38 4.32 0.39
C LEU A 35 -3.99 5.58 -0.23
N SER A 36 -3.29 6.21 -1.18
CA SER A 36 -3.77 7.41 -1.87
C SER A 36 -4.78 7.09 -2.98
N ALA A 37 -4.73 5.89 -3.56
CA ALA A 37 -5.58 5.47 -4.67
C ALA A 37 -6.91 4.87 -4.21
N ILE A 38 -6.96 4.21 -3.04
CA ILE A 38 -8.16 3.55 -2.54
C ILE A 38 -9.12 4.56 -1.87
N PRO A 39 -10.44 4.37 -2.01
CA PRO A 39 -11.44 5.20 -1.36
C PRO A 39 -11.41 5.04 0.17
N ARG A 40 -11.94 6.06 0.84
CA ARG A 40 -12.12 6.07 2.30
C ARG A 40 -13.51 5.57 2.66
N ALA A 41 -13.58 4.71 3.68
CA ALA A 41 -14.81 4.25 4.29
C ALA A 41 -14.84 4.57 5.78
N LYS A 42 -15.99 4.45 6.43
CA LYS A 42 -16.14 4.65 7.85
C LYS A 42 -16.37 3.31 8.55
N ALA A 43 -15.53 3.00 9.52
CA ALA A 43 -15.78 1.90 10.45
C ALA A 43 -16.55 2.41 11.68
N THR A 44 -17.41 1.57 12.25
CA THR A 44 -18.22 1.88 13.45
C THR A 44 -17.87 0.99 14.63
N SER A 45 -17.07 -0.07 14.39
CA SER A 45 -16.65 -1.03 15.41
C SER A 45 -15.19 -1.42 15.17
N THR A 46 -14.57 -1.98 16.19
CA THR A 46 -13.21 -2.57 16.12
C THR A 46 -13.14 -3.78 15.19
N LYS A 47 -14.26 -4.45 15.00
CA LYS A 47 -14.49 -5.49 14.01
C LYS A 47 -15.35 -4.88 12.90
N HIS A 48 -14.71 -4.54 11.80
CA HIS A 48 -15.39 -3.98 10.63
C HIS A 48 -15.86 -5.13 9.73
N GLU A 49 -17.15 -5.19 9.47
CA GLU A 49 -17.79 -6.32 8.79
C GLU A 49 -18.54 -5.85 7.55
N TRP A 50 -18.47 -6.67 6.50
CA TRP A 50 -19.24 -6.49 5.27
C TRP A 50 -19.73 -7.82 4.73
N GLN A 51 -20.62 -7.79 3.76
CA GLN A 51 -21.17 -8.99 3.13
C GLN A 51 -20.69 -9.09 1.69
N THR A 52 -20.37 -10.30 1.29
CA THR A 52 -20.04 -10.65 -0.09
C THR A 52 -21.07 -11.64 -0.61
N ASP A 53 -21.39 -11.53 -1.90
CA ASP A 53 -22.29 -12.42 -2.59
C ASP A 53 -21.72 -12.82 -3.95
N THR A 54 -22.16 -13.93 -4.50
CA THR A 54 -21.75 -14.41 -5.82
C THR A 54 -22.98 -14.81 -6.60
N LEU A 55 -23.04 -14.39 -7.86
CA LEU A 55 -24.05 -14.89 -8.79
C LEU A 55 -23.73 -16.32 -9.19
N ALA A 56 -24.76 -17.10 -9.48
CA ALA A 56 -24.59 -18.42 -10.07
C ALA A 56 -24.02 -18.30 -11.49
N ASP A 57 -23.23 -19.29 -11.89
CA ASP A 57 -22.70 -19.36 -13.24
C ASP A 57 -23.84 -19.47 -14.28
N ALA A 58 -23.59 -18.96 -15.47
CA ALA A 58 -24.54 -19.07 -16.55
C ALA A 58 -24.77 -20.54 -16.94
N ALA A 59 -26.01 -20.97 -16.92
CA ALA A 59 -26.41 -22.35 -17.25
C ALA A 59 -27.53 -22.36 -18.32
N ALA A 60 -27.68 -23.48 -19.01
CA ALA A 60 -28.81 -23.68 -19.90
C ALA A 60 -30.12 -23.69 -19.09
N ASN A 61 -31.04 -22.79 -19.41
CA ASN A 61 -32.30 -22.59 -18.71
C ASN A 61 -33.47 -22.58 -19.71
N ALA A 62 -33.57 -23.64 -20.53
CA ALA A 62 -34.69 -23.86 -21.40
C ALA A 62 -35.73 -24.73 -20.72
N VAL A 63 -36.97 -24.28 -20.64
CA VAL A 63 -38.10 -25.01 -20.07
C VAL A 63 -39.10 -25.41 -21.15
N ILE A 64 -39.80 -26.50 -20.91
CA ILE A 64 -40.85 -27.01 -21.79
C ILE A 64 -42.10 -26.14 -21.62
N GLU A 65 -42.77 -25.82 -22.72
CA GLU A 65 -44.01 -25.06 -22.68
C GLU A 65 -45.08 -25.80 -21.87
N GLY A 66 -45.60 -25.14 -20.81
CA GLY A 66 -46.59 -25.72 -19.91
C GLY A 66 -46.05 -26.56 -18.75
N ASP A 67 -44.73 -26.56 -18.53
CA ASP A 67 -44.11 -27.23 -17.38
C ASP A 67 -44.32 -26.42 -16.09
N ASP A 68 -44.40 -27.16 -14.97
CA ASP A 68 -44.50 -26.54 -13.65
C ASP A 68 -43.18 -25.88 -13.22
N ALA A 69 -43.27 -24.65 -12.70
CA ALA A 69 -42.11 -23.93 -12.23
C ALA A 69 -41.41 -24.64 -11.05
N THR A 70 -40.14 -24.97 -11.23
CA THR A 70 -39.28 -25.49 -10.17
C THR A 70 -38.66 -24.35 -9.36
N THR A 71 -38.47 -24.59 -8.05
CA THR A 71 -37.83 -23.59 -7.18
C THR A 71 -36.31 -23.74 -7.20
N ASP A 72 -35.60 -22.64 -7.44
CA ASP A 72 -34.15 -22.60 -7.32
C ASP A 72 -33.71 -22.49 -5.86
N ALA A 73 -32.57 -23.08 -5.54
CA ALA A 73 -31.97 -22.96 -4.21
C ALA A 73 -31.36 -21.57 -4.05
N LEU A 74 -31.77 -20.87 -3.00
CA LEU A 74 -31.16 -19.55 -2.64
C LEU A 74 -29.94 -19.78 -1.76
N ALA A 75 -28.82 -19.17 -2.11
CA ALA A 75 -27.62 -19.13 -1.28
C ALA A 75 -27.64 -17.90 -0.36
N ALA A 76 -27.19 -18.07 0.88
CA ALA A 76 -27.03 -16.94 1.79
C ALA A 76 -25.73 -16.19 1.48
N THR A 77 -25.75 -14.86 1.68
CA THR A 77 -24.54 -14.01 1.57
C THR A 77 -23.48 -14.43 2.59
N ALA A 78 -22.22 -14.33 2.22
CA ALA A 78 -21.09 -14.57 3.11
C ALA A 78 -20.74 -13.30 3.88
N ARG A 79 -20.55 -13.43 5.20
CA ARG A 79 -20.12 -12.32 6.07
C ARG A 79 -18.64 -12.44 6.35
N VAL A 80 -17.90 -11.42 5.99
CA VAL A 80 -16.45 -11.31 6.18
C VAL A 80 -16.12 -10.07 7.01
N HIS A 81 -14.95 -10.02 7.63
CA HIS A 81 -14.56 -8.92 8.49
C HIS A 81 -13.05 -8.78 8.61
N ASN A 82 -12.61 -7.57 8.96
CA ASN A 82 -11.25 -7.28 9.34
C ASN A 82 -11.22 -6.48 10.65
N PHE A 83 -10.09 -6.51 11.36
CA PHE A 83 -9.93 -5.81 12.63
C PHE A 83 -9.26 -4.46 12.45
N THR A 84 -9.69 -3.46 13.24
CA THR A 84 -9.06 -2.14 13.24
C THR A 84 -7.70 -2.20 13.94
N GLN A 85 -6.72 -1.52 13.37
CA GLN A 85 -5.39 -1.35 13.93
C GLN A 85 -5.19 0.08 14.38
N ILE A 86 -4.68 0.25 15.61
CA ILE A 86 -4.27 1.55 16.13
C ILE A 86 -2.82 1.77 15.75
N MET A 87 -2.54 2.93 15.17
CA MET A 87 -1.19 3.37 14.84
C MET A 87 -0.96 4.76 15.41
N ASP A 88 0.19 4.96 16.03
CA ASP A 88 0.53 6.26 16.62
C ASP A 88 2.01 6.62 16.42
N LYS A 89 2.27 7.92 16.53
CA LYS A 89 3.60 8.49 16.64
C LYS A 89 3.58 9.53 17.75
N VAL A 90 4.50 9.41 18.70
CA VAL A 90 4.61 10.36 19.80
C VAL A 90 5.83 11.25 19.58
N ILE A 91 5.64 12.55 19.74
CA ILE A 91 6.67 13.59 19.69
C ILE A 91 6.90 14.04 21.14
N LEU A 92 8.13 14.08 21.56
CA LEU A 92 8.55 14.63 22.84
C LEU A 92 9.59 15.71 22.59
N LEU A 93 9.31 16.94 23.04
CA LEU A 93 10.19 18.09 22.88
C LEU A 93 10.47 18.70 24.25
N SER A 94 11.73 19.03 24.52
CA SER A 94 12.10 19.71 25.77
C SER A 94 11.76 21.22 25.69
N GLY A 95 11.43 21.82 26.81
CA GLY A 95 11.14 23.26 26.89
C GLY A 95 12.32 24.11 26.43
N THR A 96 13.56 23.69 26.72
CA THR A 96 14.76 24.38 26.24
C THR A 96 14.86 24.37 24.72
N GLN A 97 14.54 23.25 24.04
CA GLN A 97 14.57 23.16 22.59
C GLN A 97 13.50 24.06 21.94
N SER A 98 12.34 24.19 22.57
CA SER A 98 11.28 25.11 22.09
C SER A 98 11.66 26.59 22.26
N ALA A 99 12.57 26.90 23.19
CA ALA A 99 13.02 28.28 23.48
C ALA A 99 14.23 28.69 22.65
N VAL A 100 14.97 27.76 22.04
CA VAL A 100 16.15 28.03 21.21
C VAL A 100 15.74 28.34 19.79
N ASP A 101 16.26 29.44 19.24
CA ASP A 101 16.08 29.78 17.84
C ASP A 101 16.91 28.84 16.94
N ALA A 102 16.22 28.01 16.15
CA ALA A 102 16.85 27.00 15.31
C ALA A 102 16.88 27.44 13.85
N ALA A 103 18.03 27.32 13.19
CA ALA A 103 18.16 27.62 11.77
C ALA A 103 17.23 26.72 10.93
N GLY A 104 16.57 27.32 9.95
CA GLY A 104 15.72 26.62 8.96
C GLY A 104 14.31 26.24 9.44
N ARG A 105 13.89 26.60 10.66
CA ARG A 105 12.55 26.33 11.18
C ARG A 105 12.18 27.29 12.31
N ALA A 106 11.01 27.91 12.16
CA ALA A 106 10.49 28.84 13.16
C ALA A 106 9.81 28.12 14.35
N ASP A 107 9.24 26.94 14.11
CA ASP A 107 8.57 26.11 15.12
C ASP A 107 8.98 24.64 14.95
N GLU A 108 9.70 24.14 15.93
CA GLU A 108 10.18 22.76 15.96
C GLU A 108 9.01 21.77 16.10
N MET A 109 8.01 22.08 16.92
CA MET A 109 6.87 21.19 17.15
C MET A 109 6.05 21.01 15.86
N ALA A 110 5.72 22.13 15.17
CA ALA A 110 4.99 22.10 13.92
C ALA A 110 5.75 21.31 12.82
N TYR A 111 7.07 21.50 12.73
CA TYR A 111 7.93 20.75 11.81
C TYR A 111 7.88 19.24 12.11
N GLN A 112 8.02 18.85 13.38
CA GLN A 112 8.01 17.44 13.77
C GLN A 112 6.62 16.81 13.56
N ILE A 113 5.54 17.53 13.81
CA ILE A 113 4.17 17.07 13.52
C ILE A 113 4.00 16.77 12.02
N ALA A 114 4.43 17.70 11.17
CA ALA A 114 4.35 17.51 9.71
C ALA A 114 5.17 16.28 9.26
N LYS A 115 6.40 16.13 9.77
CA LYS A 115 7.28 14.99 9.49
C LYS A 115 6.67 13.67 9.96
N LYS A 116 6.21 13.61 11.21
CA LYS A 116 5.61 12.38 11.79
C LYS A 116 4.29 12.01 11.14
N SER A 117 3.51 12.97 10.65
CA SER A 117 2.30 12.70 9.87
C SER A 117 2.60 11.96 8.56
N LYS A 118 3.68 12.33 7.86
CA LYS A 118 4.15 11.62 6.66
C LYS A 118 4.66 10.22 7.01
N GLU A 119 5.41 10.09 8.09
CA GLU A 119 5.89 8.79 8.57
C GLU A 119 4.72 7.87 8.93
N LEU A 120 3.67 8.37 9.58
CA LEU A 120 2.49 7.58 9.93
C LEU A 120 1.74 7.07 8.69
N LYS A 121 1.61 7.89 7.64
CA LYS A 121 1.05 7.45 6.36
C LYS A 121 1.89 6.35 5.70
N LYS A 122 3.22 6.44 5.78
CA LYS A 122 4.11 5.38 5.30
C LYS A 122 3.93 4.08 6.07
N ASP A 123 3.75 4.17 7.40
CA ASP A 123 3.50 2.99 8.22
C ASP A 123 2.13 2.36 7.88
N MET A 124 1.13 3.16 7.51
CA MET A 124 -0.15 2.64 7.01
C MET A 124 0.02 1.89 5.68
N GLU A 125 0.73 2.48 4.73
CA GLU A 125 1.05 1.81 3.45
C GLU A 125 1.84 0.51 3.68
N PHE A 126 2.81 0.54 4.60
CA PHE A 126 3.56 -0.64 4.99
C PHE A 126 2.65 -1.75 5.54
N ALA A 127 1.66 -1.41 6.36
CA ALA A 127 0.70 -2.38 6.92
C ALA A 127 -0.21 -3.00 5.85
N LEU A 128 -0.49 -2.28 4.74
CA LEU A 128 -1.23 -2.83 3.60
C LEU A 128 -0.42 -3.84 2.80
N ILE A 129 0.88 -3.60 2.65
CA ILE A 129 1.77 -4.36 1.76
C ILE A 129 2.40 -5.54 2.46
N LYS A 130 2.90 -5.34 3.70
CA LYS A 130 3.52 -6.40 4.47
C LYS A 130 2.51 -7.52 4.71
N GLU A 131 2.92 -8.77 4.58
CA GLU A 131 2.07 -9.92 4.88
C GLU A 131 1.76 -9.99 6.38
N ASN A 132 0.70 -9.32 6.79
CA ASN A 132 0.16 -9.32 8.14
C ASN A 132 -1.14 -10.11 8.20
N LEU A 133 -1.20 -11.07 9.10
CA LEU A 133 -2.46 -11.76 9.43
C LEU A 133 -3.35 -10.85 10.26
N SER A 134 -4.65 -11.01 10.12
CA SER A 134 -5.59 -10.33 11.01
C SER A 134 -5.49 -10.90 12.43
N VAL A 135 -5.37 -10.02 13.44
CA VAL A 135 -5.27 -10.40 14.86
C VAL A 135 -6.35 -9.69 15.65
N VAL A 136 -7.12 -10.45 16.42
CA VAL A 136 -8.21 -9.92 17.27
C VAL A 136 -7.68 -8.96 18.35
N GLY A 137 -6.45 -9.21 18.81
CA GLY A 137 -5.85 -8.52 19.94
C GLY A 137 -6.36 -9.05 21.29
N THR A 138 -5.61 -8.74 22.33
CA THR A 138 -5.93 -9.04 23.73
C THR A 138 -5.53 -7.86 24.59
N ALA A 139 -5.68 -7.97 25.90
CA ALA A 139 -5.18 -6.95 26.83
C ALA A 139 -3.66 -6.72 26.75
N THR A 140 -2.91 -7.68 26.21
CA THR A 140 -1.43 -7.66 26.14
C THR A 140 -0.89 -7.71 24.69
N ALA A 141 -1.74 -7.99 23.70
CA ALA A 141 -1.36 -8.06 22.30
C ALA A 141 -2.19 -7.04 21.49
N ALA A 142 -1.53 -6.29 20.62
CA ALA A 142 -2.20 -5.33 19.74
C ALA A 142 -3.12 -6.04 18.73
N ARG A 143 -4.19 -5.35 18.32
CA ARG A 143 -4.96 -5.75 17.15
C ARG A 143 -4.19 -5.39 15.89
N GLU A 144 -4.24 -6.28 14.90
CA GLU A 144 -3.62 -6.05 13.60
C GLU A 144 -4.64 -6.31 12.49
N LEU A 145 -4.61 -5.48 11.47
CA LEU A 145 -5.41 -5.68 10.26
C LEU A 145 -4.80 -6.77 9.37
N GLY A 146 -5.65 -7.54 8.68
CA GLY A 146 -5.20 -8.40 7.59
C GLY A 146 -4.81 -7.55 6.37
N SER A 147 -3.61 -7.77 5.85
CA SER A 147 -3.06 -7.05 4.69
C SER A 147 -3.62 -7.56 3.36
N ILE A 148 -3.34 -6.86 2.25
CA ILE A 148 -3.83 -7.20 0.90
C ILE A 148 -3.47 -8.64 0.53
N SER A 149 -2.23 -9.06 0.77
CA SER A 149 -1.74 -10.40 0.42
C SER A 149 -2.49 -11.52 1.15
N THR A 150 -2.96 -11.28 2.37
CA THR A 150 -3.64 -12.28 3.19
C THR A 150 -5.13 -12.45 2.86
N TRP A 151 -5.68 -11.60 1.99
CA TRP A 151 -7.07 -11.66 1.53
C TRP A 151 -7.23 -12.34 0.17
N ILE A 152 -6.30 -12.14 -0.76
CA ILE A 152 -6.41 -12.64 -2.13
C ILE A 152 -6.09 -14.14 -2.15
N ALA A 153 -7.11 -14.96 -2.40
CA ALA A 153 -7.02 -16.41 -2.37
C ALA A 153 -7.26 -17.07 -3.73
N THR A 154 -8.07 -16.45 -4.60
CA THR A 154 -8.57 -17.08 -5.81
C THR A 154 -7.71 -16.78 -7.02
N ASN A 155 -7.49 -15.51 -7.30
CA ASN A 155 -6.84 -15.08 -8.54
C ASN A 155 -5.38 -14.75 -8.30
N GLY A 156 -4.50 -15.55 -8.82
CA GLY A 156 -3.08 -15.28 -8.69
C GLY A 156 -2.20 -16.41 -9.18
N SER A 157 -0.91 -16.15 -9.12
CA SER A 157 0.08 -17.12 -9.55
C SER A 157 1.21 -17.19 -8.53
N ALA A 158 1.50 -18.40 -8.05
CA ALA A 158 2.57 -18.68 -7.11
C ALA A 158 3.69 -19.49 -7.78
N GLY A 159 4.89 -19.45 -7.20
CA GLY A 159 6.02 -20.23 -7.65
C GLY A 159 5.81 -21.73 -7.48
N ALA A 160 6.58 -22.53 -8.21
CA ALA A 160 6.56 -23.98 -8.07
C ALA A 160 7.08 -24.44 -6.68
N SER A 161 6.95 -25.73 -6.38
CA SER A 161 7.54 -26.35 -5.18
C SER A 161 7.10 -25.76 -3.84
N GLY A 162 5.80 -25.72 -3.62
CA GLY A 162 5.21 -25.31 -2.34
C GLY A 162 4.50 -23.96 -2.37
N GLY A 163 4.71 -23.14 -3.39
CA GLY A 163 3.98 -21.89 -3.56
C GLY A 163 2.50 -22.16 -3.80
N ALA A 164 1.63 -21.52 -3.01
CA ALA A 164 0.19 -21.65 -3.15
C ALA A 164 -0.53 -20.38 -2.69
N LEU A 165 -1.67 -20.11 -3.31
CA LEU A 165 -2.62 -19.09 -2.86
C LEU A 165 -3.42 -19.67 -1.68
N SER A 166 -2.74 -19.86 -0.55
CA SER A 166 -3.38 -20.37 0.68
C SER A 166 -3.97 -19.26 1.56
N ALA A 167 -3.83 -18.01 1.13
CA ALA A 167 -4.42 -16.83 1.76
C ALA A 167 -5.95 -16.89 1.80
N GLY A 168 -6.58 -15.82 2.21
CA GLY A 168 -8.03 -15.65 2.24
C GLY A 168 -8.62 -15.68 3.63
N PHE A 169 -9.86 -15.24 3.70
CA PHE A 169 -10.63 -15.23 4.94
C PHE A 169 -11.08 -16.63 5.35
N ASN A 170 -10.78 -17.01 6.59
CA ASN A 170 -11.22 -18.29 7.15
C ASN A 170 -12.47 -18.08 7.99
N ALA A 171 -13.63 -18.47 7.46
CA ALA A 171 -14.91 -18.32 8.15
C ALA A 171 -14.99 -19.08 9.49
N ALA A 172 -14.23 -20.17 9.67
CA ALA A 172 -14.25 -20.95 10.91
C ALA A 172 -13.50 -20.25 12.06
N THR A 173 -12.42 -19.52 11.75
CA THR A 173 -11.62 -18.78 12.74
C THR A 173 -11.90 -17.28 12.75
N GLY A 174 -12.50 -16.75 11.69
CA GLY A 174 -12.70 -15.31 11.49
C GLY A 174 -11.41 -14.53 11.23
N LEU A 175 -10.35 -15.20 10.80
CA LEU A 175 -9.03 -14.61 10.57
C LEU A 175 -8.58 -14.81 9.13
N THR A 176 -7.69 -13.95 8.65
CA THR A 176 -7.01 -14.14 7.37
C THR A 176 -5.89 -15.17 7.49
N ARG A 177 -5.46 -15.72 6.36
CA ARG A 177 -4.37 -16.70 6.26
C ARG A 177 -3.20 -16.14 5.47
N ALA A 178 -1.99 -16.63 5.76
CA ALA A 178 -0.80 -16.32 4.99
C ALA A 178 -0.80 -17.04 3.63
N THR A 179 -0.08 -16.46 2.69
CA THR A 179 0.30 -17.13 1.44
C THR A 179 1.34 -18.22 1.73
N ALA A 180 1.48 -19.19 0.84
CA ALA A 180 2.59 -20.14 0.91
C ALA A 180 3.66 -19.75 -0.12
N SER A 181 4.89 -19.55 0.35
CA SER A 181 6.03 -19.22 -0.51
C SER A 181 6.53 -20.45 -1.26
N GLY A 182 6.80 -20.28 -2.54
CA GLY A 182 7.37 -21.30 -3.43
C GLY A 182 8.78 -20.98 -3.89
N THR A 183 9.17 -21.56 -5.02
CA THR A 183 10.44 -21.23 -5.66
C THR A 183 10.33 -19.90 -6.39
N ASP A 184 11.28 -19.01 -6.16
CA ASP A 184 11.38 -17.74 -6.85
C ASP A 184 11.48 -17.91 -8.37
N ARG A 185 10.80 -17.06 -9.12
CA ARG A 185 10.76 -17.07 -10.58
C ARG A 185 10.77 -15.66 -11.14
N ASN A 186 11.30 -15.51 -12.35
CA ASN A 186 11.25 -14.24 -13.04
C ASN A 186 9.80 -13.96 -13.49
N ILE A 187 9.40 -12.71 -13.41
CA ILE A 187 8.10 -12.29 -13.97
C ILE A 187 8.18 -12.38 -15.50
N THR A 188 7.15 -12.97 -16.09
CA THR A 188 6.96 -13.02 -17.53
C THR A 188 5.62 -12.40 -17.92
N GLU A 189 5.52 -11.94 -19.15
CA GLU A 189 4.26 -11.38 -19.65
C GLU A 189 3.13 -12.41 -19.63
N ASP A 190 3.43 -13.69 -19.87
CA ASP A 190 2.45 -14.77 -19.84
C ASP A 190 1.87 -14.98 -18.43
N ILE A 191 2.70 -14.89 -17.38
CA ILE A 191 2.24 -14.97 -16.00
C ILE A 191 1.31 -13.80 -15.67
N LEU A 192 1.67 -12.59 -16.10
CA LEU A 192 0.84 -11.40 -15.90
C LEU A 192 -0.49 -11.54 -16.63
N LYS A 193 -0.48 -11.92 -17.90
CA LYS A 193 -1.69 -12.12 -18.71
C LYS A 193 -2.60 -13.20 -18.14
N SER A 194 -2.04 -14.29 -17.60
CA SER A 194 -2.86 -15.35 -17.01
C SER A 194 -3.66 -14.83 -15.80
N VAL A 195 -3.03 -14.05 -14.91
CA VAL A 195 -3.73 -13.51 -13.73
C VAL A 195 -4.74 -12.44 -14.12
N ILE A 196 -4.44 -11.59 -15.11
CA ILE A 196 -5.41 -10.62 -15.63
C ILE A 196 -6.65 -11.35 -16.18
N LYS A 197 -6.44 -12.43 -16.94
CA LYS A 197 -7.52 -13.26 -17.47
C LYS A 197 -8.35 -13.89 -16.34
N ASP A 198 -7.70 -14.47 -15.33
CA ASP A 198 -8.38 -15.12 -14.20
C ASP A 198 -9.26 -14.12 -13.43
N VAL A 199 -8.78 -12.88 -13.21
CA VAL A 199 -9.57 -11.80 -12.59
C VAL A 199 -10.74 -11.40 -13.47
N TYR A 200 -10.53 -11.25 -14.79
CA TYR A 200 -11.60 -10.91 -15.72
C TYR A 200 -12.68 -12.01 -15.77
N GLU A 201 -12.29 -13.28 -15.80
CA GLU A 201 -13.23 -14.43 -15.74
C GLU A 201 -14.01 -14.46 -14.41
N ALA A 202 -13.40 -14.01 -13.31
CA ALA A 202 -14.06 -13.86 -12.01
C ALA A 202 -14.98 -12.61 -11.92
N GLY A 203 -14.98 -11.74 -12.94
CA GLY A 203 -15.81 -10.54 -13.02
C GLY A 203 -15.17 -9.28 -12.46
N GLY A 204 -13.85 -9.27 -12.21
CA GLY A 204 -13.09 -8.09 -11.79
C GLY A 204 -12.64 -7.24 -12.98
N ASP A 205 -12.46 -5.95 -12.75
CA ASP A 205 -11.94 -4.96 -13.71
C ASP A 205 -10.70 -4.27 -13.13
N LEU A 206 -9.52 -4.74 -13.56
CA LEU A 206 -8.24 -4.30 -13.01
C LEU A 206 -7.86 -2.92 -13.55
N ASP A 207 -7.51 -2.02 -12.64
CA ASP A 207 -7.10 -0.64 -12.98
C ASP A 207 -5.70 -0.28 -12.48
N MET A 208 -5.11 -1.05 -11.55
CA MET A 208 -3.83 -0.74 -10.93
C MET A 208 -2.97 -1.99 -10.75
N PHE A 209 -1.73 -1.94 -11.24
CA PHE A 209 -0.71 -2.96 -11.03
C PHE A 209 0.42 -2.38 -10.15
N VAL A 210 0.49 -2.81 -8.91
CA VAL A 210 1.49 -2.35 -7.93
C VAL A 210 2.66 -3.32 -7.93
N VAL A 211 3.85 -2.78 -8.15
CA VAL A 211 5.08 -3.58 -8.31
C VAL A 211 6.23 -2.99 -7.49
N PRO A 212 7.15 -3.82 -7.01
CA PRO A 212 8.41 -3.33 -6.49
C PRO A 212 9.26 -2.69 -7.60
N PRO A 213 10.16 -1.75 -7.28
CA PRO A 213 10.96 -1.03 -8.27
C PRO A 213 11.79 -1.94 -9.19
N SER A 214 12.30 -3.03 -8.68
CA SER A 214 13.06 -4.04 -9.42
C SER A 214 12.19 -4.69 -10.52
N VAL A 215 11.01 -5.14 -10.17
CA VAL A 215 10.05 -5.75 -11.09
C VAL A 215 9.53 -4.75 -12.12
N LYS A 216 9.39 -3.46 -11.76
CA LYS A 216 9.00 -2.40 -12.71
C LYS A 216 9.95 -2.32 -13.91
N GLN A 217 11.24 -2.46 -13.68
CA GLN A 217 12.23 -2.46 -14.78
C GLN A 217 12.03 -3.64 -15.72
N THR A 218 11.73 -4.83 -15.18
CA THR A 218 11.46 -6.03 -15.98
C THR A 218 10.14 -5.89 -16.75
N VAL A 219 9.08 -5.39 -16.11
CA VAL A 219 7.79 -5.13 -16.78
C VAL A 219 7.95 -4.15 -17.93
N SER A 220 8.83 -3.17 -17.82
CA SER A 220 9.13 -2.23 -18.91
C SER A 220 9.76 -2.89 -20.15
N THR A 221 10.23 -4.12 -20.03
CA THR A 221 10.79 -4.89 -21.16
C THR A 221 9.77 -5.77 -21.89
N PHE A 222 8.53 -5.92 -21.38
CA PHE A 222 7.51 -6.83 -21.93
C PHE A 222 7.04 -6.48 -23.34
N ASN A 223 7.42 -5.37 -23.91
CA ASN A 223 6.98 -4.92 -25.22
C ASN A 223 7.91 -5.29 -26.38
N ALA A 224 8.42 -6.48 -26.43
CA ALA A 224 9.28 -6.88 -27.56
C ALA A 224 8.55 -6.91 -28.92
N ASN A 225 7.23 -6.83 -28.99
CA ASN A 225 6.46 -7.04 -30.23
C ASN A 225 5.44 -5.95 -30.61
N THR A 226 5.34 -4.87 -29.87
CA THR A 226 4.47 -3.74 -30.24
C THR A 226 5.30 -2.57 -30.74
N THR A 227 5.09 -2.20 -32.00
CA THR A 227 5.67 -1.00 -32.62
C THR A 227 5.12 0.22 -31.85
N ARG A 228 5.96 0.84 -31.02
CA ARG A 228 5.61 2.09 -30.35
C ARG A 228 5.54 3.20 -31.38
N PHE A 229 4.36 3.60 -31.78
CA PHE A 229 4.15 4.81 -32.55
C PHE A 229 4.11 6.00 -31.59
N GLY A 230 5.27 6.56 -31.29
CA GLY A 230 5.35 7.92 -30.76
C GLY A 230 5.04 8.92 -31.88
N PRO A 231 4.50 10.11 -31.59
CA PRO A 231 4.34 11.15 -32.61
C PRO A 231 5.69 11.44 -33.24
N ALA A 232 5.75 11.35 -34.58
CA ALA A 232 6.94 11.54 -35.38
C ALA A 232 7.42 12.99 -35.29
N GLY A 233 8.17 13.35 -34.28
CA GLY A 233 8.67 14.73 -34.11
C GLY A 233 9.80 14.87 -33.09
N GLU A 234 9.90 13.98 -32.12
CA GLU A 234 10.95 14.05 -31.12
C GLU A 234 11.71 12.71 -31.05
N LYS A 235 13.04 12.81 -31.12
CA LYS A 235 13.96 11.68 -30.92
C LYS A 235 14.02 11.30 -29.44
N VAL A 236 12.91 10.83 -28.86
CA VAL A 236 12.84 10.37 -27.47
C VAL A 236 12.47 8.89 -27.47
N GLU A 237 13.38 8.05 -27.02
CA GLU A 237 13.08 6.65 -26.73
C GLU A 237 12.42 6.55 -25.36
N TYR A 238 11.14 6.20 -25.31
CA TYR A 238 10.44 5.90 -24.07
C TYR A 238 10.72 4.47 -23.63
N ALA A 239 11.57 4.32 -22.62
CA ALA A 239 11.92 3.01 -22.05
C ALA A 239 11.02 2.61 -20.88
N ALA A 240 10.04 3.42 -20.47
CA ALA A 240 9.17 3.14 -19.34
C ALA A 240 7.74 2.86 -19.77
N ILE A 241 7.10 1.85 -19.14
CA ILE A 241 5.68 1.55 -19.28
C ILE A 241 4.97 2.05 -18.03
N ASP A 242 4.16 3.08 -18.16
CA ASP A 242 3.30 3.56 -17.06
C ASP A 242 1.88 3.02 -17.14
N VAL A 243 1.44 2.65 -18.34
CA VAL A 243 0.16 2.00 -18.59
C VAL A 243 0.40 0.74 -19.41
N TYR A 244 -0.08 -0.38 -18.92
CA TYR A 244 -0.09 -1.65 -19.62
C TYR A 244 -1.48 -1.85 -20.24
N SER A 245 -1.59 -1.77 -21.56
CA SER A 245 -2.81 -2.08 -22.28
C SER A 245 -2.92 -3.59 -22.49
N SER A 246 -3.81 -4.22 -21.74
CA SER A 246 -4.15 -5.63 -21.89
C SER A 246 -5.34 -5.81 -22.84
N ASP A 247 -5.63 -7.06 -23.20
CA ASP A 247 -6.82 -7.40 -24.02
C ASP A 247 -8.15 -7.09 -23.28
N PHE A 248 -8.08 -6.86 -21.97
CA PHE A 248 -9.24 -6.65 -21.09
C PHE A 248 -9.35 -5.23 -20.52
N GLY A 249 -8.41 -4.36 -20.80
CA GLY A 249 -8.41 -2.97 -20.33
C GLY A 249 -7.01 -2.42 -20.08
N ASP A 250 -6.96 -1.15 -19.74
CA ASP A 250 -5.74 -0.42 -19.45
C ASP A 250 -5.44 -0.46 -17.95
N ILE A 251 -4.26 -0.95 -17.59
CA ILE A 251 -3.83 -1.11 -16.20
C ILE A 251 -2.65 -0.16 -15.93
N GLN A 252 -2.79 0.70 -14.94
CA GLN A 252 -1.72 1.61 -14.53
C GLN A 252 -0.64 0.85 -13.74
N VAL A 253 0.60 0.87 -14.21
CA VAL A 253 1.74 0.21 -13.54
C VAL A 253 2.42 1.18 -12.57
N VAL A 254 2.19 0.99 -11.27
CA VAL A 254 2.65 1.88 -10.21
C VAL A 254 3.78 1.25 -9.40
N PRO A 255 5.00 1.79 -9.44
CA PRO A 255 6.07 1.31 -8.59
C PRO A 255 5.85 1.77 -7.14
N ASN A 256 6.02 0.86 -6.19
CA ASN A 256 5.94 1.17 -4.77
C ASN A 256 7.29 0.95 -4.09
N ARG A 257 7.85 2.03 -3.54
CA ARG A 257 9.18 2.00 -2.90
C ARG A 257 9.18 1.24 -1.57
N ILE A 258 8.01 1.18 -0.88
CA ILE A 258 7.90 0.48 0.40
C ILE A 258 7.95 -1.03 0.18
N MET A 259 7.51 -1.53 -0.98
CA MET A 259 7.63 -2.95 -1.34
C MET A 259 9.09 -3.42 -1.37
N ALA A 260 10.02 -2.59 -1.77
CA ALA A 260 11.45 -2.89 -1.73
C ALA A 260 11.99 -3.16 -0.31
N LEU A 261 11.28 -2.74 0.72
CA LEU A 261 11.67 -2.96 2.12
C LEU A 261 11.03 -4.21 2.75
N THR A 262 9.96 -4.74 2.15
CA THR A 262 9.10 -5.74 2.80
C THR A 262 8.73 -6.93 1.94
N ASN A 263 8.34 -6.69 0.70
CA ASN A 263 7.74 -7.69 -0.18
C ASN A 263 8.23 -7.51 -1.63
N GLU A 264 9.54 -7.62 -1.85
CA GLU A 264 10.11 -7.54 -3.20
C GLU A 264 9.63 -8.66 -4.13
N LYS A 265 9.09 -9.75 -3.55
CA LYS A 265 8.67 -10.96 -4.27
C LYS A 265 7.19 -11.04 -4.57
N MET A 266 6.44 -10.01 -4.22
CA MET A 266 5.00 -9.94 -4.45
C MET A 266 4.64 -8.78 -5.37
N CYS A 267 3.61 -8.97 -6.20
CA CYS A 267 3.02 -7.89 -6.97
C CYS A 267 1.50 -7.97 -6.84
N PHE A 268 0.83 -6.83 -6.82
CA PHE A 268 -0.62 -6.76 -6.63
C PHE A 268 -1.29 -6.17 -7.87
N LEU A 269 -2.30 -6.87 -8.36
CA LEU A 269 -3.22 -6.35 -9.37
C LEU A 269 -4.52 -5.99 -8.66
N LEU A 270 -4.88 -4.73 -8.68
CA LEU A 270 -5.96 -4.21 -7.84
C LEU A 270 -7.03 -3.51 -8.69
N GLN A 271 -8.26 -3.66 -8.26
CA GLN A 271 -9.39 -2.82 -8.64
C GLN A 271 -9.65 -1.86 -7.48
N ARG A 272 -9.36 -0.57 -7.65
CA ARG A 272 -9.40 0.43 -6.56
C ARG A 272 -10.75 0.55 -5.88
N ASP A 273 -11.83 0.47 -6.65
CA ASP A 273 -13.19 0.61 -6.13
C ASP A 273 -13.63 -0.56 -5.23
N MET A 274 -12.95 -1.72 -5.35
CA MET A 274 -13.22 -2.89 -4.54
C MET A 274 -12.36 -2.99 -3.28
N LEU A 275 -11.57 -1.95 -3.00
CA LEU A 275 -10.81 -1.75 -1.77
C LEU A 275 -11.27 -0.47 -1.09
N ALA A 276 -11.16 -0.40 0.24
CA ALA A 276 -11.31 0.86 0.96
C ALA A 276 -10.48 0.87 2.26
N ALA A 277 -10.01 2.06 2.62
CA ALA A 277 -9.45 2.30 3.95
C ALA A 277 -10.58 2.76 4.89
N ALA A 278 -11.01 1.89 5.79
CA ALA A 278 -12.10 2.17 6.73
C ALA A 278 -11.55 2.73 8.05
N TYR A 279 -11.90 3.97 8.37
CA TYR A 279 -11.43 4.67 9.56
C TYR A 279 -12.45 4.57 10.68
N LEU A 280 -12.02 4.08 11.85
CA LEU A 280 -12.78 4.13 13.10
C LEU A 280 -12.52 5.45 13.83
N ARG A 281 -11.24 5.83 13.93
CA ARG A 281 -10.81 7.16 14.40
C ARG A 281 -9.89 7.74 13.33
N ASP A 282 -10.29 8.89 12.79
CA ASP A 282 -9.49 9.59 11.79
C ASP A 282 -8.20 10.16 12.42
N PHE A 283 -7.30 10.67 11.60
CA PHE A 283 -6.09 11.32 12.06
C PHE A 283 -6.40 12.38 13.11
N SER A 284 -5.86 12.23 14.29
CA SER A 284 -6.01 13.17 15.39
C SER A 284 -4.65 13.51 16.00
N ILE A 285 -4.54 14.75 16.45
CA ILE A 285 -3.40 15.29 17.16
C ILE A 285 -3.85 15.53 18.60
N ASN A 286 -3.26 14.78 19.53
CA ASN A 286 -3.62 14.85 20.95
C ASN A 286 -2.43 15.37 21.76
N GLU A 287 -2.61 16.46 22.48
CA GLU A 287 -1.64 16.91 23.47
C GLU A 287 -1.73 16.01 24.68
N LEU A 288 -0.58 15.46 25.09
CA LEU A 288 -0.47 14.62 26.26
C LEU A 288 -0.05 15.44 27.50
N ALA A 289 -0.39 14.95 28.68
CA ALA A 289 -0.02 15.60 29.92
C ALA A 289 1.51 15.79 30.04
N LYS A 290 1.92 16.98 30.47
CA LYS A 290 3.33 17.30 30.70
C LYS A 290 3.87 16.51 31.92
N THR A 291 5.02 15.86 31.73
CA THR A 291 5.79 15.27 32.81
C THR A 291 7.16 15.93 32.83
N GLY A 292 7.33 16.95 33.70
CA GLY A 292 8.53 17.77 33.71
C GLY A 292 8.54 18.88 32.64
N ASP A 293 9.69 19.42 32.32
CA ASP A 293 9.87 20.49 31.32
C ASP A 293 9.94 19.91 29.90
N SER A 294 8.80 19.40 29.44
CA SER A 294 8.68 18.81 28.10
C SER A 294 7.24 18.90 27.58
N GLU A 295 7.12 19.03 26.27
CA GLU A 295 5.84 18.96 25.54
C GLU A 295 5.73 17.64 24.81
N ARG A 296 4.53 17.01 24.92
CA ARG A 296 4.25 15.73 24.29
C ARG A 296 3.03 15.85 23.40
N VAL A 297 3.17 15.42 22.15
CA VAL A 297 2.07 15.37 21.19
C VAL A 297 2.01 13.97 20.59
N GLN A 298 0.83 13.38 20.58
CA GLN A 298 0.54 12.10 19.97
C GLN A 298 -0.27 12.31 18.70
N LEU A 299 0.24 11.82 17.59
CA LEU A 299 -0.50 11.61 16.35
C LEU A 299 -1.09 10.20 16.40
N LEU A 300 -2.39 10.07 16.20
CA LEU A 300 -3.09 8.79 16.32
C LEU A 300 -4.05 8.61 15.16
N VAL A 301 -4.13 7.37 14.66
CA VAL A 301 -5.13 6.92 13.70
C VAL A 301 -5.56 5.49 14.06
N GLU A 302 -6.83 5.17 13.87
CA GLU A 302 -7.34 3.81 13.97
C GLU A 302 -8.17 3.49 12.74
N TRP A 303 -7.76 2.46 12.01
CA TRP A 303 -8.29 2.14 10.70
C TRP A 303 -8.14 0.66 10.37
N THR A 304 -8.76 0.21 9.30
CA THR A 304 -8.62 -1.14 8.76
C THR A 304 -8.76 -1.16 7.25
N LEU A 305 -8.34 -2.25 6.62
CA LEU A 305 -8.57 -2.54 5.21
C LEU A 305 -9.94 -3.23 5.05
N GLU A 306 -10.80 -2.67 4.20
CA GLU A 306 -12.02 -3.29 3.70
C GLU A 306 -11.76 -3.82 2.30
N MET A 307 -11.69 -5.13 2.12
CA MET A 307 -11.61 -5.78 0.83
C MET A 307 -13.00 -6.28 0.44
N ARG A 308 -13.71 -5.51 -0.38
CA ARG A 308 -15.13 -5.73 -0.70
C ARG A 308 -15.37 -7.05 -1.40
N ASN A 309 -14.49 -7.40 -2.36
CA ASN A 309 -14.51 -8.71 -3.00
C ASN A 309 -13.08 -9.10 -3.39
N GLU A 310 -12.58 -10.22 -2.85
CA GLU A 310 -11.22 -10.70 -3.13
C GLU A 310 -11.02 -11.13 -4.59
N LYS A 311 -12.09 -11.59 -5.26
CA LYS A 311 -12.05 -12.04 -6.66
C LYS A 311 -11.83 -10.90 -7.67
N ALA A 312 -12.03 -9.66 -7.24
CA ALA A 312 -11.74 -8.49 -8.07
C ALA A 312 -10.24 -8.14 -8.13
N HIS A 313 -9.41 -8.86 -7.38
CA HIS A 313 -7.99 -8.60 -7.26
C HIS A 313 -7.16 -9.81 -7.67
N GLY A 314 -5.91 -9.54 -8.03
CA GLY A 314 -4.93 -10.58 -8.36
C GLY A 314 -3.63 -10.39 -7.60
N ILE A 315 -2.90 -11.49 -7.39
CA ILE A 315 -1.60 -11.48 -6.74
C ILE A 315 -0.60 -12.35 -7.50
N LEU A 316 0.62 -11.83 -7.62
CA LEU A 316 1.76 -12.60 -8.10
C LEU A 316 2.71 -12.83 -6.93
N LEU A 317 3.02 -14.08 -6.66
CA LEU A 317 3.92 -14.51 -5.58
C LEU A 317 5.23 -15.07 -6.16
N ASP A 318 6.26 -15.06 -5.31
CA ASP A 318 7.56 -15.64 -5.59
C ASP A 318 8.21 -15.05 -6.85
N ILE A 319 8.02 -13.74 -7.05
CA ILE A 319 8.59 -13.02 -8.19
C ILE A 319 10.00 -12.57 -7.83
N ASN A 320 10.96 -12.91 -8.67
CA ASN A 320 12.33 -12.41 -8.65
C ASN A 320 12.56 -11.49 -9.86
N GLN A 321 13.72 -10.81 -9.89
CA GLN A 321 14.12 -9.91 -10.97
C GLN A 321 14.33 -10.64 -12.29
#